data_8cbdd060ff4981391d3edc6d6e577488
#
_entry.id   8cbdd060ff4981391d3edc6d6e577488
#
_cell.length_a   1.000
_cell.length_b   1.000
_cell.length_c   1.000
_cell.angle_alpha   90.00
_cell.angle_beta   90.00
_cell.angle_gamma   90.00
#
_symmetry.space_group_name_H-M   'P 1'
#
loop_
_entity.id
_entity.type
_entity.pdbx_description
1 polymer ?
#
loop_
_entity_poly.entity_id
_entity_poly.type
_entity_poly.pdbx_seq_one_letter_code
_entity_poly.pdbx_strand_id
1 'polypeptide(L)'
;MKYNRYSIYREIGVCDKLLTTNDKRDKQLLLNTFAETIDNPNALTEKLEQSHRVMNGLKELIELCGDDPERDGLEETPYRVLKAFLEYTEGYREDPKEHLKKTFDVTHRELVLVKDIEFYSTCEHHFAPFFGVAHVGYIPNKKITGLSKIARMVEGYAKRFQVQERLTTQIAEAMEEILEPKGTMVVIEAKHMCMCGRGIKKEKSSTVTSSVRGAFADRHDSRAEFLSLIK
;
A
#
# COMPACT_ATOMS: atom_id res chain seq x y z
N MET A 1 -29.88 22.41 -9.71
CA MET A 1 -28.70 23.16 -10.12
C MET A 1 -27.48 22.29 -9.84
N LYS A 2 -26.80 21.79 -10.89
CA LYS A 2 -25.53 21.07 -10.71
C LYS A 2 -24.46 22.14 -10.44
N TYR A 3 -24.14 22.36 -9.18
CA TYR A 3 -22.97 23.14 -8.82
C TYR A 3 -21.75 22.47 -9.46
N ASN A 4 -21.04 23.22 -10.27
CA ASN A 4 -19.77 22.79 -10.84
C ASN A 4 -18.81 22.66 -9.65
N ARG A 5 -18.53 21.42 -9.23
CA ARG A 5 -17.70 21.08 -8.05
C ARG A 5 -16.36 21.84 -8.05
N TYR A 6 -15.86 22.23 -9.21
CA TYR A 6 -14.63 23.03 -9.37
C TYR A 6 -14.78 24.52 -8.98
N SER A 7 -15.99 25.10 -8.95
CA SER A 7 -16.18 26.51 -8.56
C SER A 7 -16.02 26.71 -7.06
N ILE A 8 -16.42 25.72 -6.24
CA ILE A 8 -16.26 25.75 -4.79
C ILE A 8 -14.78 25.80 -4.40
N TYR A 9 -13.93 25.09 -5.14
CA TYR A 9 -12.48 25.04 -4.88
C TYR A 9 -11.76 26.36 -5.15
N ARG A 10 -12.27 27.16 -6.08
CA ARG A 10 -11.73 28.49 -6.44
C ARG A 10 -12.10 29.57 -5.41
N GLU A 11 -13.27 29.46 -4.79
CA GLU A 11 -13.74 30.42 -3.79
C GLU A 11 -13.04 30.29 -2.44
N ILE A 12 -12.50 29.10 -2.12
CA ILE A 12 -11.85 28.84 -0.81
C ILE A 12 -10.39 29.29 -0.79
N GLY A 13 -9.78 29.63 -1.93
CA GLY A 13 -8.41 30.22 -2.01
C GLY A 13 -7.28 29.33 -1.49
N VAL A 14 -7.55 28.05 -1.22
CA VAL A 14 -6.60 27.14 -0.58
C VAL A 14 -6.03 26.20 -1.64
N CYS A 15 -4.75 26.40 -1.89
CA CYS A 15 -3.89 25.49 -2.66
C CYS A 15 -4.24 25.31 -4.14
N ASP A 16 -4.09 26.40 -4.93
CA ASP A 16 -4.28 26.38 -6.39
C ASP A 16 -3.54 25.22 -7.08
N LYS A 17 -2.34 24.87 -6.63
CA LYS A 17 -1.56 23.74 -7.21
C LYS A 17 -2.22 22.38 -6.95
N LEU A 18 -2.79 22.12 -5.77
CA LEU A 18 -3.49 20.87 -5.47
C LEU A 18 -4.78 20.69 -6.28
N LEU A 19 -5.46 21.78 -6.61
CA LEU A 19 -6.78 21.76 -7.24
C LEU A 19 -6.77 22.11 -8.74
N THR A 20 -5.72 22.79 -9.22
CA THR A 20 -5.59 23.22 -10.63
C THR A 20 -4.72 22.31 -11.48
N THR A 21 -4.20 21.23 -10.91
CA THR A 21 -3.44 20.26 -11.73
C THR A 21 -4.23 19.83 -12.96
N ASN A 22 -3.60 19.89 -14.13
CA ASN A 22 -4.17 19.41 -15.37
C ASN A 22 -3.94 17.91 -15.60
N ASP A 23 -3.12 17.27 -14.77
CA ASP A 23 -2.90 15.82 -14.84
C ASP A 23 -4.15 15.08 -14.34
N LYS A 24 -4.67 14.18 -15.20
CA LYS A 24 -5.85 13.37 -14.87
C LYS A 24 -5.61 12.44 -13.68
N ARG A 25 -4.37 11.94 -13.51
CA ARG A 25 -4.00 11.05 -12.40
C ARG A 25 -4.00 11.81 -11.08
N ASP A 26 -3.46 13.04 -11.08
CA ASP A 26 -3.44 13.90 -9.92
C ASP A 26 -4.84 14.26 -9.46
N LYS A 27 -5.71 14.62 -10.40
CA LYS A 27 -7.14 14.86 -10.12
C LYS A 27 -7.81 13.65 -9.51
N GLN A 28 -7.58 12.47 -10.07
CA GLN A 28 -8.19 11.24 -9.56
C GLN A 28 -7.66 10.89 -8.16
N LEU A 29 -6.35 11.03 -7.94
CA LEU A 29 -5.73 10.81 -6.63
C LEU A 29 -6.32 11.73 -5.55
N LEU A 30 -6.43 13.02 -5.83
CA LEU A 30 -7.02 14.00 -4.92
C LEU A 30 -8.51 13.72 -4.66
N LEU A 31 -9.27 13.40 -5.71
CA LEU A 31 -10.67 13.02 -5.57
C LEU A 31 -10.83 11.77 -4.69
N ASN A 32 -10.00 10.75 -4.88
CA ASN A 32 -10.04 9.55 -4.06
C ASN A 32 -9.62 9.84 -2.61
N THR A 33 -8.60 10.69 -2.43
CA THR A 33 -8.09 11.05 -1.08
C THR A 33 -9.12 11.83 -0.27
N PHE A 34 -9.87 12.71 -0.93
CA PHE A 34 -10.87 13.57 -0.28
C PHE A 34 -12.32 13.09 -0.51
N ALA A 35 -12.52 11.87 -1.02
CA ALA A 35 -13.83 11.37 -1.41
C ALA A 35 -14.88 11.48 -0.29
N GLU A 36 -14.49 11.19 0.94
CA GLU A 36 -15.38 11.24 2.12
C GLU A 36 -15.71 12.68 2.55
N THR A 37 -14.96 13.67 2.07
CA THR A 37 -15.10 15.07 2.46
C THR A 37 -15.66 15.95 1.33
N ILE A 38 -15.79 15.43 0.11
CA ILE A 38 -16.20 16.20 -1.08
C ILE A 38 -17.58 16.85 -0.90
N ASP A 39 -18.49 16.17 -0.21
CA ASP A 39 -19.84 16.65 0.02
C ASP A 39 -19.96 17.48 1.33
N ASN A 40 -18.85 17.64 2.08
CA ASN A 40 -18.77 18.46 3.28
C ASN A 40 -17.72 19.57 3.10
N PRO A 41 -18.12 20.81 2.77
CA PRO A 41 -17.19 21.90 2.50
C PRO A 41 -16.22 22.22 3.67
N ASN A 42 -16.67 22.11 4.91
CA ASN A 42 -15.84 22.36 6.08
C ASN A 42 -14.75 21.31 6.24
N ALA A 43 -15.11 20.02 6.11
CA ALA A 43 -14.15 18.94 6.18
C ALA A 43 -13.16 18.96 5.02
N LEU A 44 -13.59 19.37 3.84
CA LEU A 44 -12.71 19.57 2.69
C LEU A 44 -11.72 20.73 2.94
N THR A 45 -12.21 21.87 3.46
CA THR A 45 -11.35 23.02 3.82
C THR A 45 -10.29 22.59 4.83
N GLU A 46 -10.67 21.87 5.88
CA GLU A 46 -9.74 21.35 6.88
C GLU A 46 -8.65 20.46 6.26
N LYS A 47 -9.01 19.56 5.35
CA LYS A 47 -8.06 18.69 4.63
C LYS A 47 -7.10 19.49 3.75
N LEU A 48 -7.58 20.51 3.07
CA LEU A 48 -6.75 21.39 2.25
C LEU A 48 -5.76 22.21 3.10
N GLU A 49 -6.22 22.75 4.22
CA GLU A 49 -5.35 23.44 5.18
C GLU A 49 -4.31 22.51 5.80
N GLN A 50 -4.69 21.26 6.12
CA GLN A 50 -3.76 20.23 6.58
C GLN A 50 -2.70 19.94 5.53
N SER A 51 -3.08 19.82 4.26
CA SER A 51 -2.17 19.60 3.14
C SER A 51 -1.18 20.77 3.00
N HIS A 52 -1.66 22.00 3.16
CA HIS A 52 -0.83 23.21 3.11
C HIS A 52 0.19 23.24 4.26
N ARG A 53 -0.23 22.93 5.48
CA ARG A 53 0.70 22.85 6.64
C ARG A 53 1.78 21.78 6.41
N VAL A 54 1.43 20.62 5.83
CA VAL A 54 2.40 19.56 5.50
C VAL A 54 3.43 20.07 4.48
N MET A 55 2.98 20.76 3.43
CA MET A 55 3.90 21.31 2.41
C MET A 55 4.83 22.38 2.99
N ASN A 56 4.35 23.25 3.88
CA ASN A 56 5.20 24.23 4.57
C ASN A 56 6.25 23.53 5.46
N GLY A 57 5.85 22.49 6.22
CA GLY A 57 6.80 21.71 7.01
C GLY A 57 7.86 20.98 6.16
N LEU A 58 7.51 20.60 4.92
CA LEU A 58 8.50 20.05 3.97
C LEU A 58 9.47 21.12 3.46
N LYS A 59 9.05 22.38 3.27
CA LYS A 59 9.95 23.50 2.98
C LYS A 59 10.92 23.73 4.13
N GLU A 60 10.40 23.80 5.36
CA GLU A 60 11.23 23.93 6.56
C GLU A 60 12.23 22.78 6.72
N LEU A 61 11.83 21.56 6.36
CA LEU A 61 12.73 20.41 6.36
C LEU A 61 13.88 20.58 5.34
N ILE A 62 13.60 21.09 4.15
CA ILE A 62 14.61 21.37 3.12
C ILE A 62 15.62 22.38 3.64
N GLU A 63 15.14 23.48 4.23
CA GLU A 63 15.99 24.51 4.86
C GLU A 63 16.85 23.93 6.01
N LEU A 64 16.25 23.09 6.86
CA LEU A 64 16.95 22.43 7.97
C LEU A 64 18.05 21.47 7.45
N CYS A 65 17.86 20.88 6.27
CA CYS A 65 18.86 20.06 5.59
C CYS A 65 19.98 20.89 4.94
N GLY A 66 19.84 22.23 4.89
CA GLY A 66 20.86 23.15 4.38
C GLY A 66 20.70 23.51 2.91
N ASP A 67 19.51 23.34 2.33
CA ASP A 67 19.21 23.68 0.93
C ASP A 67 18.12 24.75 0.84
N ASP A 68 17.98 25.40 -0.32
CA ASP A 68 17.00 26.44 -0.59
C ASP A 68 15.72 25.84 -1.20
N PRO A 69 14.57 25.87 -0.48
CA PRO A 69 13.31 25.34 -0.99
C PRO A 69 12.75 26.08 -2.20
N GLU A 70 13.21 27.34 -2.44
CA GLU A 70 12.72 28.17 -3.54
C GLU A 70 13.58 28.03 -4.82
N ARG A 71 14.71 27.30 -4.76
CA ARG A 71 15.53 27.08 -5.95
C ARG A 71 14.87 26.17 -6.96
N ASP A 72 15.22 26.30 -8.24
CA ASP A 72 14.86 25.39 -9.31
C ASP A 72 15.08 23.93 -8.91
N GLY A 73 14.09 23.10 -9.14
CA GLY A 73 14.09 21.69 -8.80
C GLY A 73 13.56 21.37 -7.40
N LEU A 74 13.53 22.30 -6.45
CA LEU A 74 12.93 22.11 -5.11
C LEU A 74 11.60 22.86 -4.91
N GLU A 75 11.33 23.91 -5.67
CA GLU A 75 10.10 24.70 -5.53
C GLU A 75 8.81 23.85 -5.51
N GLU A 76 8.72 22.83 -6.36
CA GLU A 76 7.57 21.95 -6.40
C GLU A 76 7.72 20.65 -5.54
N THR A 77 8.87 20.48 -4.88
CA THR A 77 9.16 19.25 -4.12
C THR A 77 8.16 19.01 -2.98
N PRO A 78 7.73 20.02 -2.20
CA PRO A 78 6.73 19.81 -1.14
C PRO A 78 5.42 19.21 -1.68
N TYR A 79 4.95 19.70 -2.81
CA TYR A 79 3.76 19.16 -3.48
C TYR A 79 3.98 17.73 -3.99
N ARG A 80 5.12 17.50 -4.67
CA ARG A 80 5.46 16.17 -5.21
C ARG A 80 5.60 15.11 -4.12
N VAL A 81 6.19 15.47 -2.97
CA VAL A 81 6.31 14.60 -1.81
C VAL A 81 4.94 14.27 -1.22
N LEU A 82 4.09 15.28 -0.98
CA LEU A 82 2.73 15.05 -0.50
C LEU A 82 1.96 14.11 -1.42
N LYS A 83 1.98 14.36 -2.73
CA LYS A 83 1.35 13.51 -3.74
C LYS A 83 1.88 12.08 -3.69
N ALA A 84 3.19 11.90 -3.63
CA ALA A 84 3.80 10.57 -3.57
C ALA A 84 3.36 9.80 -2.32
N PHE A 85 3.29 10.44 -1.15
CA PHE A 85 2.80 9.79 0.06
C PHE A 85 1.31 9.42 0.00
N LEU A 86 0.49 10.26 -0.63
CA LEU A 86 -0.92 9.92 -0.87
C LEU A 86 -1.08 8.71 -1.78
N GLU A 87 -0.19 8.54 -2.76
CA GLU A 87 -0.13 7.37 -3.65
C GLU A 87 0.41 6.13 -2.92
N TYR A 88 1.52 6.25 -2.17
CA TYR A 88 2.10 5.16 -1.40
C TYR A 88 1.15 4.61 -0.33
N THR A 89 0.17 5.39 0.09
CA THR A 89 -0.78 5.04 1.15
C THR A 89 -2.22 4.90 0.68
N GLU A 90 -2.44 4.75 -0.63
CA GLU A 90 -3.81 4.64 -1.17
C GLU A 90 -4.57 3.41 -0.66
N GLY A 91 -3.88 2.37 -0.20
CA GLY A 91 -4.47 1.17 0.40
C GLY A 91 -5.24 1.43 1.71
N TYR A 92 -5.11 2.61 2.33
CA TYR A 92 -5.99 3.00 3.45
C TYR A 92 -7.41 3.36 3.00
N ARG A 93 -7.64 3.58 1.70
CA ARG A 93 -8.93 3.99 1.13
C ARG A 93 -9.78 2.82 0.66
N GLU A 94 -9.30 1.60 0.87
CA GLU A 94 -10.03 0.37 0.52
C GLU A 94 -9.89 -0.69 1.63
N ASP A 95 -10.81 -1.65 1.63
CA ASP A 95 -10.58 -2.91 2.33
C ASP A 95 -10.02 -3.95 1.34
N PRO A 96 -8.73 -4.34 1.47
CA PRO A 96 -8.11 -5.28 0.55
C PRO A 96 -8.79 -6.66 0.51
N LYS A 97 -9.54 -7.03 1.55
CA LYS A 97 -10.32 -8.27 1.61
C LYS A 97 -11.42 -8.32 0.55
N GLU A 98 -11.96 -7.15 0.16
CA GLU A 98 -13.03 -7.09 -0.85
C GLU A 98 -12.60 -7.71 -2.18
N HIS A 99 -11.31 -7.63 -2.53
CA HIS A 99 -10.80 -8.28 -3.73
C HIS A 99 -10.99 -9.79 -3.72
N LEU A 100 -10.92 -10.43 -2.55
CA LEU A 100 -11.03 -11.89 -2.42
C LEU A 100 -12.48 -12.41 -2.48
N LYS A 101 -13.50 -11.56 -2.28
CA LYS A 101 -14.91 -11.97 -2.16
C LYS A 101 -15.49 -12.58 -3.44
N LYS A 102 -14.88 -12.31 -4.61
CA LYS A 102 -15.30 -12.96 -5.85
C LYS A 102 -14.70 -14.35 -5.93
N THR A 103 -15.47 -15.34 -5.49
CA THR A 103 -15.06 -16.75 -5.39
C THR A 103 -15.76 -17.62 -6.42
N PHE A 104 -15.20 -18.81 -6.63
CA PHE A 104 -15.73 -19.86 -7.50
C PHE A 104 -15.63 -21.19 -6.78
N ASP A 105 -16.66 -22.04 -6.92
CA ASP A 105 -16.61 -23.40 -6.42
C ASP A 105 -15.60 -24.23 -7.21
N VAL A 106 -14.89 -25.11 -6.52
CA VAL A 106 -13.85 -25.93 -7.15
C VAL A 106 -13.76 -27.30 -6.50
N THR A 107 -13.38 -28.27 -7.31
CA THR A 107 -13.06 -29.65 -6.86
C THR A 107 -11.57 -29.83 -6.56
N HIS A 108 -10.72 -28.88 -6.94
CA HIS A 108 -9.27 -28.90 -6.68
C HIS A 108 -9.00 -28.90 -5.17
N ARG A 109 -8.08 -29.77 -4.72
CA ARG A 109 -7.78 -29.99 -3.30
C ARG A 109 -6.31 -29.80 -2.96
N GLU A 110 -5.47 -29.57 -3.96
CA GLU A 110 -4.04 -29.43 -3.82
C GLU A 110 -3.64 -27.96 -3.62
N LEU A 111 -2.39 -27.72 -3.35
CA LEU A 111 -1.83 -26.38 -3.19
C LEU A 111 -2.07 -25.50 -4.43
N VAL A 112 -2.62 -24.32 -4.21
CA VAL A 112 -2.63 -23.20 -5.15
C VAL A 112 -1.62 -22.16 -4.67
N LEU A 113 -0.61 -21.85 -5.47
CA LEU A 113 0.45 -20.91 -5.15
C LEU A 113 0.50 -19.80 -6.20
N VAL A 114 0.43 -18.55 -5.75
CA VAL A 114 0.78 -17.36 -6.53
C VAL A 114 2.10 -16.84 -5.97
N LYS A 115 3.17 -16.96 -6.76
CA LYS A 115 4.51 -16.56 -6.36
C LYS A 115 4.99 -15.32 -7.11
N ASP A 116 6.04 -14.72 -6.56
CA ASP A 116 6.72 -13.55 -7.15
C ASP A 116 5.77 -12.36 -7.35
N ILE A 117 4.84 -12.15 -6.40
CA ILE A 117 3.99 -10.96 -6.39
C ILE A 117 4.84 -9.79 -5.95
N GLU A 118 5.27 -8.96 -6.89
CA GLU A 118 6.02 -7.74 -6.59
C GLU A 118 5.17 -6.76 -5.77
N PHE A 119 5.79 -6.13 -4.79
CA PHE A 119 5.15 -5.09 -3.99
C PHE A 119 6.12 -3.98 -3.60
N TYR A 120 5.56 -2.80 -3.37
CA TYR A 120 6.22 -1.66 -2.75
C TYR A 120 5.41 -1.23 -1.54
N SER A 121 6.11 -0.92 -0.44
CA SER A 121 5.50 -0.48 0.80
C SER A 121 6.33 0.60 1.48
N THR A 122 5.78 1.26 2.47
CA THR A 122 6.43 2.34 3.22
C THR A 122 6.65 1.90 4.67
N CYS A 123 7.91 1.83 5.08
CA CYS A 123 8.27 1.54 6.47
C CYS A 123 7.72 2.63 7.40
N GLU A 124 6.87 2.27 8.35
CA GLU A 124 6.23 3.21 9.27
C GLU A 124 7.21 3.95 10.19
N HIS A 125 8.40 3.37 10.43
CA HIS A 125 9.39 3.96 11.34
C HIS A 125 10.18 5.12 10.72
N HIS A 126 10.36 5.12 9.39
CA HIS A 126 11.27 6.05 8.72
C HIS A 126 10.69 6.68 7.45
N PHE A 127 9.47 6.34 7.07
CA PHE A 127 8.86 6.68 5.78
C PHE A 127 9.71 6.26 4.57
N ALA A 128 10.70 5.39 4.78
CA ALA A 128 11.54 4.85 3.73
C ALA A 128 10.84 3.67 3.05
N PRO A 129 10.99 3.49 1.73
CA PRO A 129 10.40 2.35 1.03
C PRO A 129 11.07 1.04 1.46
N PHE A 130 10.27 -0.03 1.48
CA PHE A 130 10.75 -1.39 1.38
C PHE A 130 9.95 -2.11 0.30
N PHE A 131 10.60 -3.00 -0.40
CA PHE A 131 10.02 -3.63 -1.58
C PHE A 131 10.62 -5.01 -1.80
N GLY A 132 9.88 -5.84 -2.50
CA GLY A 132 10.29 -7.22 -2.74
C GLY A 132 9.18 -8.03 -3.37
N VAL A 133 9.11 -9.30 -2.98
CA VAL A 133 8.13 -10.24 -3.49
C VAL A 133 7.37 -10.94 -2.37
N ALA A 134 6.10 -11.17 -2.60
CA ALA A 134 5.24 -11.99 -1.76
C ALA A 134 4.86 -13.27 -2.49
N HIS A 135 4.90 -14.38 -1.77
CA HIS A 135 4.43 -15.69 -2.21
C HIS A 135 3.24 -16.07 -1.34
N VAL A 136 2.09 -16.29 -1.96
CA VAL A 136 0.84 -16.58 -1.27
C VAL A 136 0.30 -17.93 -1.74
N GLY A 137 0.28 -18.91 -0.85
CA GLY A 137 -0.26 -20.22 -1.12
C GLY A 137 -1.40 -20.61 -0.19
N TYR A 138 -2.33 -21.40 -0.71
CA TYR A 138 -3.43 -21.93 0.08
C TYR A 138 -3.88 -23.29 -0.45
N ILE A 139 -4.43 -24.11 0.41
CA ILE A 139 -5.08 -25.39 0.05
C ILE A 139 -6.59 -25.16 0.09
N PRO A 140 -7.28 -25.15 -1.06
CA PRO A 140 -8.71 -24.89 -1.12
C PRO A 140 -9.52 -25.88 -0.29
N ASN A 141 -10.58 -25.41 0.35
CA ASN A 141 -11.58 -26.26 0.97
C ASN A 141 -12.77 -26.47 0.00
N LYS A 142 -13.48 -25.40 -0.34
CA LYS A 142 -14.65 -25.46 -1.24
C LYS A 142 -14.56 -24.44 -2.37
N LYS A 143 -13.90 -23.30 -2.13
CA LYS A 143 -13.85 -22.14 -3.04
C LYS A 143 -12.43 -21.69 -3.33
N ILE A 144 -12.24 -21.12 -4.50
CA ILE A 144 -11.02 -20.39 -4.92
C ILE A 144 -11.40 -18.96 -5.32
N THR A 145 -10.41 -18.08 -5.41
CA THR A 145 -10.55 -16.75 -5.97
C THR A 145 -9.68 -16.59 -7.22
N GLY A 146 -9.92 -15.54 -7.99
CA GLY A 146 -9.07 -15.22 -9.14
C GLY A 146 -7.64 -14.87 -8.71
N LEU A 147 -6.62 -15.36 -9.43
CA LEU A 147 -5.20 -15.14 -9.09
C LEU A 147 -4.86 -13.65 -8.98
N SER A 148 -5.38 -12.81 -9.89
CA SER A 148 -5.23 -11.36 -9.86
C SER A 148 -5.85 -10.69 -8.62
N LYS A 149 -6.79 -11.35 -7.94
CA LYS A 149 -7.42 -10.83 -6.73
C LYS A 149 -6.50 -10.95 -5.53
N ILE A 150 -5.70 -12.03 -5.50
CA ILE A 150 -4.66 -12.22 -4.48
C ILE A 150 -3.59 -11.13 -4.63
N ALA A 151 -3.11 -10.86 -5.85
CA ALA A 151 -2.13 -9.82 -6.07
C ALA A 151 -2.66 -8.41 -5.68
N ARG A 152 -3.92 -8.10 -6.01
CA ARG A 152 -4.54 -6.82 -5.60
C ARG A 152 -4.69 -6.70 -4.08
N MET A 153 -5.05 -7.77 -3.40
CA MET A 153 -5.14 -7.79 -1.94
C MET A 153 -3.76 -7.54 -1.30
N VAL A 154 -2.70 -8.17 -1.83
CA VAL A 154 -1.31 -7.91 -1.39
C VAL A 154 -0.95 -6.44 -1.58
N GLU A 155 -1.24 -5.88 -2.76
CA GLU A 155 -0.99 -4.46 -3.08
C GLU A 155 -1.74 -3.52 -2.14
N GLY A 156 -3.03 -3.75 -1.89
CA GLY A 156 -3.83 -2.93 -0.99
C GLY A 156 -3.31 -2.92 0.46
N TYR A 157 -2.79 -4.04 0.97
CA TYR A 157 -2.11 -4.06 2.26
C TYR A 157 -0.73 -3.44 2.23
N ALA A 158 0.03 -3.62 1.15
CA ALA A 158 1.36 -3.06 0.99
C ALA A 158 1.34 -1.53 0.89
N LYS A 159 0.36 -0.95 0.23
CA LYS A 159 0.19 0.52 0.09
C LYS A 159 -0.35 1.18 1.35
N ARG A 160 0.33 0.94 2.47
CA ARG A 160 0.06 1.50 3.81
C ARG A 160 1.39 1.77 4.52
N PHE A 161 1.36 2.48 5.64
CA PHE A 161 2.50 2.49 6.56
C PHE A 161 2.59 1.13 7.23
N GLN A 162 3.69 0.39 6.99
CA GLN A 162 3.81 -1.01 7.34
C GLN A 162 5.11 -1.37 8.06
N VAL A 163 5.04 -2.49 8.74
CA VAL A 163 6.18 -3.36 9.03
C VAL A 163 5.96 -4.68 8.30
N GLN A 164 7.02 -5.32 7.85
CA GLN A 164 6.94 -6.51 7.01
C GLN A 164 6.21 -7.66 7.70
N GLU A 165 6.40 -7.83 9.00
CA GLU A 165 5.76 -8.86 9.83
C GLU A 165 4.24 -8.70 9.86
N ARG A 166 3.76 -7.46 10.02
CA ARG A 166 2.33 -7.15 10.01
C ARG A 166 1.73 -7.36 8.62
N LEU A 167 2.41 -6.92 7.57
CA LEU A 167 1.99 -7.13 6.17
C LEU A 167 1.80 -8.63 5.90
N THR A 168 2.79 -9.44 6.26
CA THR A 168 2.75 -10.90 6.08
C THR A 168 1.57 -11.53 6.82
N THR A 169 1.31 -11.11 8.03
CA THR A 169 0.21 -11.61 8.87
C THR A 169 -1.15 -11.21 8.29
N GLN A 170 -1.33 -9.93 7.92
CA GLN A 170 -2.59 -9.42 7.36
C GLN A 170 -2.99 -10.12 6.07
N ILE A 171 -2.02 -10.43 5.20
CA ILE A 171 -2.27 -11.19 3.97
C ILE A 171 -2.79 -12.60 4.31
N ALA A 172 -2.13 -13.30 5.25
CA ALA A 172 -2.54 -14.64 5.64
C ALA A 172 -3.94 -14.66 6.29
N GLU A 173 -4.23 -13.69 7.15
CA GLU A 173 -5.53 -13.53 7.82
C GLU A 173 -6.66 -13.23 6.82
N ALA A 174 -6.41 -12.38 5.84
CA ALA A 174 -7.40 -12.08 4.80
C ALA A 174 -7.75 -13.31 3.96
N MET A 175 -6.74 -14.12 3.61
CA MET A 175 -6.93 -15.38 2.91
C MET A 175 -7.76 -16.36 3.73
N GLU A 176 -7.45 -16.49 5.02
CA GLU A 176 -8.14 -17.38 5.95
C GLU A 176 -9.62 -16.96 6.15
N GLU A 177 -9.85 -15.69 6.41
CA GLU A 177 -11.19 -15.15 6.69
C GLU A 177 -12.13 -15.27 5.49
N ILE A 178 -11.66 -14.96 4.27
CA ILE A 178 -12.53 -14.89 3.10
C ILE A 178 -12.67 -16.22 2.37
N LEU A 179 -11.58 -16.98 2.25
CA LEU A 179 -11.59 -18.23 1.47
C LEU A 179 -11.84 -19.47 2.33
N GLU A 180 -11.68 -19.38 3.65
CA GLU A 180 -11.80 -20.48 4.59
C GLU A 180 -11.05 -21.74 4.09
N PRO A 181 -9.77 -21.61 3.70
CA PRO A 181 -9.01 -22.73 3.13
C PRO A 181 -8.65 -23.73 4.23
N LYS A 182 -8.20 -24.93 3.83
CA LYS A 182 -7.66 -25.91 4.78
C LYS A 182 -6.33 -25.44 5.40
N GLY A 183 -5.65 -24.54 4.75
CA GLY A 183 -4.43 -23.89 5.24
C GLY A 183 -3.97 -22.79 4.29
N THR A 184 -3.24 -21.83 4.86
CA THR A 184 -2.64 -20.69 4.16
C THR A 184 -1.19 -20.56 4.57
N MET A 185 -0.32 -20.25 3.62
CA MET A 185 1.07 -19.89 3.87
C MET A 185 1.44 -18.68 3.02
N VAL A 186 2.05 -17.69 3.68
CA VAL A 186 2.56 -16.47 3.07
C VAL A 186 4.04 -16.36 3.42
N VAL A 187 4.87 -16.08 2.41
CA VAL A 187 6.28 -15.76 2.59
C VAL A 187 6.54 -14.45 1.86
N ILE A 188 7.19 -13.52 2.53
CA ILE A 188 7.62 -12.24 1.95
C ILE A 188 9.13 -12.12 2.08
N GLU A 189 9.78 -11.81 0.98
CA GLU A 189 11.20 -11.40 0.95
C GLU A 189 11.30 -9.97 0.44
N ALA A 190 11.98 -9.09 1.22
CA ALA A 190 12.07 -7.68 0.88
C ALA A 190 13.41 -7.05 1.28
N LYS A 191 13.78 -6.00 0.54
CA LYS A 191 14.86 -5.06 0.87
C LYS A 191 14.27 -3.82 1.53
N HIS A 192 14.92 -3.36 2.59
CA HIS A 192 14.51 -2.20 3.37
C HIS A 192 15.48 -1.03 3.17
N MET A 193 15.02 0.06 2.55
CA MET A 193 15.87 1.24 2.32
C MET A 193 16.31 1.92 3.62
N CYS A 194 15.54 1.76 4.70
CA CYS A 194 15.95 2.23 6.03
C CYS A 194 17.22 1.51 6.57
N MET A 195 17.52 0.30 6.06
CA MET A 195 18.74 -0.46 6.38
C MET A 195 19.82 -0.30 5.31
N CYS A 196 19.46 -0.11 4.05
CA CYS A 196 20.39 -0.06 2.92
C CYS A 196 21.01 1.32 2.76
N GLY A 197 20.17 2.37 2.67
CA GLY A 197 20.60 3.73 2.31
C GLY A 197 21.05 4.60 3.48
N ARG A 198 20.79 4.19 4.72
CA ARG A 198 21.12 4.93 5.95
C ARG A 198 21.40 3.98 7.12
N GLY A 199 21.76 4.54 8.28
CA GLY A 199 21.97 3.76 9.51
C GLY A 199 23.09 2.75 9.35
N ILE A 200 22.77 1.47 9.43
CA ILE A 200 23.75 0.38 9.39
C ILE A 200 24.30 0.07 7.98
N LYS A 201 23.71 0.63 6.91
CA LYS A 201 24.17 0.54 5.51
C LYS A 201 24.43 -0.90 5.04
N LYS A 202 23.45 -1.79 5.22
CA LYS A 202 23.53 -3.22 4.81
C LYS A 202 22.73 -3.45 3.52
N GLU A 203 23.27 -3.03 2.41
CA GLU A 203 22.64 -3.06 1.08
C GLU A 203 22.32 -4.49 0.58
N LYS A 204 23.14 -5.49 0.94
CA LYS A 204 22.96 -6.88 0.50
C LYS A 204 21.99 -7.68 1.37
N SER A 205 21.55 -7.13 2.51
CA SER A 205 20.62 -7.84 3.38
C SER A 205 19.21 -7.81 2.82
N SER A 206 18.52 -8.96 2.84
CA SER A 206 17.09 -9.07 2.68
C SER A 206 16.46 -9.57 3.99
N THR A 207 15.20 -9.26 4.19
CA THR A 207 14.40 -9.77 5.32
C THR A 207 13.38 -10.75 4.78
N VAL A 208 13.29 -11.93 5.39
CA VAL A 208 12.28 -12.93 5.05
C VAL A 208 11.34 -13.08 6.24
N THR A 209 10.04 -12.96 5.99
CA THR A 209 8.99 -13.21 6.97
C THR A 209 8.02 -14.26 6.46
N SER A 210 7.45 -15.05 7.36
CA SER A 210 6.45 -16.05 7.00
C SER A 210 5.28 -16.05 7.98
N SER A 211 4.10 -16.37 7.45
CA SER A 211 2.89 -16.60 8.25
C SER A 211 2.21 -17.88 7.74
N VAL A 212 1.94 -18.81 8.63
CA VAL A 212 1.37 -20.11 8.34
C VAL A 212 0.11 -20.36 9.14
N ARG A 213 -0.89 -21.00 8.54
CA ARG A 213 -2.18 -21.34 9.14
C ARG A 213 -2.65 -22.72 8.69
N GLY A 214 -3.44 -23.39 9.53
CA GLY A 214 -4.06 -24.67 9.22
C GLY A 214 -3.05 -25.73 8.77
N ALA A 215 -3.32 -26.42 7.68
CA ALA A 215 -2.50 -27.55 7.20
C ALA A 215 -1.00 -27.22 7.05
N PHE A 216 -0.63 -25.97 6.74
CA PHE A 216 0.79 -25.59 6.70
C PHE A 216 1.42 -25.41 8.08
N ALA A 217 0.62 -25.15 9.11
CA ALA A 217 1.11 -25.13 10.50
C ALA A 217 1.32 -26.56 11.02
N ASP A 218 0.40 -27.47 10.70
CA ASP A 218 0.32 -28.80 11.28
C ASP A 218 1.17 -29.85 10.54
N ARG A 219 1.42 -29.64 9.23
CA ARG A 219 2.06 -30.63 8.35
C ARG A 219 3.36 -30.08 7.75
N HIS A 220 4.47 -30.71 8.14
CA HIS A 220 5.80 -30.36 7.61
C HIS A 220 5.92 -30.57 6.10
N ASP A 221 5.30 -31.62 5.54
CA ASP A 221 5.35 -31.92 4.11
C ASP A 221 4.73 -30.80 3.26
N SER A 222 3.55 -30.32 3.64
CA SER A 222 2.88 -29.21 2.93
C SER A 222 3.72 -27.95 2.94
N ARG A 223 4.36 -27.64 4.09
CA ARG A 223 5.27 -26.50 4.21
C ARG A 223 6.53 -26.69 3.35
N ALA A 224 7.11 -27.89 3.34
CA ALA A 224 8.28 -28.21 2.52
C ALA A 224 7.98 -28.12 1.03
N GLU A 225 6.82 -28.60 0.59
CA GLU A 225 6.34 -28.45 -0.78
C GLU A 225 6.28 -26.98 -1.18
N PHE A 226 5.56 -26.12 -0.41
CA PHE A 226 5.49 -24.70 -0.68
C PHE A 226 6.87 -24.06 -0.80
N LEU A 227 7.76 -24.31 0.17
CA LEU A 227 9.11 -23.73 0.17
C LEU A 227 9.97 -24.23 -1.00
N SER A 228 9.73 -25.44 -1.52
CA SER A 228 10.43 -25.94 -2.70
C SER A 228 10.01 -25.25 -3.99
N LEU A 229 8.76 -24.80 -4.06
CA LEU A 229 8.18 -24.16 -5.25
C LEU A 229 8.52 -22.67 -5.37
N ILE A 230 8.92 -22.02 -4.29
CA ILE A 230 9.29 -20.59 -4.29
C ILE A 230 10.80 -20.35 -4.44
N LYS A 231 11.60 -21.41 -4.46
CA LYS A 231 13.07 -21.35 -4.68
C LYS A 231 13.41 -20.94 -6.10
#